data_93c575da221c34c6c99bab35290f6fcd
#
_entry.id   93c575da221c34c6c99bab35290f6fcd
#
_cell.length_a   1.000
_cell.length_b   1.000
_cell.length_c   1.000
_cell.angle_alpha   90.00
_cell.angle_beta   90.00
_cell.angle_gamma   90.00
#
_symmetry.space_group_name_H-M   'P 1'
#
loop_
_entity.id
_entity.type
_entity.pdbx_description
1 polymer ?
#
loop_
_entity_poly.entity_id
_entity_poly.type
_entity_poly.pdbx_seq_one_letter_code
_entity_poly.pdbx_strand_id
1 'polypeptide(L)'
;ACRGEEFDNGIQLRRGITSSRSETDNVVTSYKLPTYADFLIAHSTVQGFYSWRNPEEGTWFVQCLCDVLDEYHETTDLLKMLTICARKVATQYSSYNDVNPEINDKKQVPSITSMLIRDLYFSPK
;
A
#
# COMPACT_ATOMS: atom_id res chain seq x y z
N ALA A 1 14.58 -19.55 3.68
CA ALA A 1 15.62 -19.09 4.61
C ALA A 1 15.01 -18.17 5.66
N CYS A 2 15.36 -18.38 6.94
CA CYS A 2 14.95 -17.51 8.04
C CYS A 2 15.59 -16.11 7.88
N ARG A 3 14.87 -15.09 8.31
CA ARG A 3 15.34 -13.70 8.31
C ARG A 3 15.53 -13.16 9.73
N GLY A 4 15.40 -14.00 10.74
CA GLY A 4 15.54 -13.70 12.16
C GLY A 4 15.30 -14.94 13.02
N GLU A 5 15.39 -14.75 14.33
CA GLU A 5 15.25 -15.81 15.32
C GLU A 5 13.98 -15.71 16.17
N GLU A 6 13.19 -14.66 15.97
CA GLU A 6 11.97 -14.43 16.73
C GLU A 6 10.81 -15.30 16.26
N PHE A 7 9.96 -15.70 17.21
CA PHE A 7 8.72 -16.41 16.96
C PHE A 7 7.53 -15.44 17.08
N ASP A 8 6.61 -15.50 16.13
CA ASP A 8 5.42 -14.67 16.12
C ASP A 8 4.28 -15.35 16.91
N ASN A 9 3.93 -14.80 18.05
CA ASN A 9 2.83 -15.30 18.88
C ASN A 9 1.44 -15.05 18.27
N GLY A 10 1.35 -14.21 17.26
CA GLY A 10 0.10 -13.84 16.62
C GLY A 10 -0.79 -12.91 17.46
N ILE A 11 -1.86 -12.48 16.84
CA ILE A 11 -2.91 -11.66 17.45
C ILE A 11 -4.20 -12.45 17.49
N GLN A 12 -4.82 -12.54 18.67
CA GLN A 12 -6.10 -13.19 18.88
C GLN A 12 -7.22 -12.26 18.43
N LEU A 13 -8.03 -12.70 17.48
CA LEU A 13 -9.22 -11.98 17.02
C LEU A 13 -10.47 -12.75 17.38
N ARG A 14 -11.53 -12.05 17.78
CA ARG A 14 -12.85 -12.60 18.07
C ARG A 14 -13.84 -12.03 17.08
N ARG A 15 -14.54 -12.90 16.37
CA ARG A 15 -15.64 -12.50 15.51
C ARG A 15 -16.95 -12.72 16.25
N GLY A 16 -17.60 -11.64 16.66
CA GLY A 16 -18.97 -11.69 17.14
C GLY A 16 -19.91 -11.84 15.95
N ILE A 17 -20.66 -12.95 15.91
CA ILE A 17 -21.78 -13.07 14.96
C ILE A 17 -22.99 -12.43 15.65
N THR A 18 -23.35 -11.20 15.26
CA THR A 18 -24.66 -10.65 15.60
C THR A 18 -25.68 -11.25 14.64
N SER A 19 -26.27 -12.38 15.00
CA SER A 19 -27.52 -12.81 14.37
C SER A 19 -28.67 -12.25 15.22
N SER A 20 -29.44 -11.38 14.64
CA SER A 20 -30.76 -11.04 15.15
C SER A 20 -31.67 -12.27 15.02
N ARG A 21 -32.15 -12.76 16.16
CA ARG A 21 -33.08 -13.88 16.40
C ARG A 21 -32.45 -15.24 16.63
N SER A 22 -32.42 -15.51 17.88
CA SER A 22 -32.67 -16.72 18.67
C SER A 22 -31.60 -16.91 19.75
N GLU A 23 -32.10 -17.07 20.94
CA GLU A 23 -31.37 -17.24 22.19
C GLU A 23 -30.74 -18.63 22.31
N THR A 24 -29.81 -18.99 21.47
CA THR A 24 -28.92 -20.13 21.77
C THR A 24 -27.77 -20.12 20.79
N ASP A 25 -26.56 -20.15 21.35
CA ASP A 25 -25.26 -20.25 20.71
C ASP A 25 -24.69 -18.97 20.09
N ASN A 26 -24.21 -18.08 20.96
CA ASN A 26 -23.13 -17.17 20.62
C ASN A 26 -21.85 -18.00 20.37
N VAL A 27 -21.71 -18.57 19.18
CA VAL A 27 -20.45 -19.16 18.75
C VAL A 27 -19.48 -18.03 18.47
N VAL A 28 -18.72 -17.68 19.48
CA VAL A 28 -17.58 -16.78 19.31
C VAL A 28 -16.48 -17.59 18.65
N THR A 29 -16.32 -17.42 17.36
CA THR A 29 -15.17 -17.99 16.64
C THR A 29 -13.95 -17.11 16.94
N SER A 30 -13.01 -17.63 17.74
CA SER A 30 -11.71 -16.99 17.93
C SER A 30 -10.71 -17.58 16.93
N TYR A 31 -9.88 -16.73 16.33
CA TYR A 31 -8.81 -17.13 15.42
C TYR A 31 -7.58 -16.27 15.64
N LYS A 32 -6.42 -16.81 15.29
CA LYS A 32 -5.15 -16.10 15.35
C LYS A 32 -4.67 -15.69 13.96
N LEU A 33 -4.16 -14.49 13.86
CA LEU A 33 -3.41 -14.02 12.70
C LEU A 33 -1.98 -13.69 13.07
N PRO A 34 -1.02 -13.81 12.15
CA PRO A 34 0.32 -13.28 12.36
C PRO A 34 0.29 -11.79 12.70
N THR A 35 1.23 -11.34 13.53
CA THR A 35 1.24 -9.95 14.06
C THR A 35 1.24 -8.91 12.95
N TYR A 36 1.94 -9.16 11.84
CA TYR A 36 2.04 -8.22 10.71
C TYR A 36 1.10 -8.56 9.54
N ALA A 37 0.16 -9.48 9.70
CA ALA A 37 -0.85 -9.72 8.68
C ALA A 37 -1.66 -8.46 8.37
N ASP A 38 -1.97 -8.24 7.10
CA ASP A 38 -2.70 -7.07 6.58
C ASP A 38 -1.97 -5.71 6.72
N PHE A 39 -0.68 -5.71 6.98
CA PHE A 39 0.15 -4.52 6.82
C PHE A 39 0.52 -4.31 5.36
N LEU A 40 0.49 -3.06 4.93
CA LEU A 40 1.00 -2.64 3.64
C LEU A 40 1.77 -1.34 3.82
N ILE A 41 2.98 -1.30 3.32
CA ILE A 41 3.88 -0.15 3.40
C ILE A 41 4.23 0.28 1.98
N ALA A 42 3.89 1.51 1.64
CA ALA A 42 4.21 2.11 0.35
C ALA A 42 5.20 3.26 0.55
N HIS A 43 6.43 3.07 0.09
CA HIS A 43 7.46 4.10 0.07
C HIS A 43 7.48 4.79 -1.30
N SER A 44 7.66 6.09 -1.30
CA SER A 44 7.73 6.90 -2.52
C SER A 44 8.89 6.52 -3.45
N THR A 45 9.94 5.92 -2.89
CA THR A 45 11.15 5.51 -3.61
C THR A 45 11.79 4.29 -2.95
N VAL A 46 12.73 3.67 -3.65
CA VAL A 46 13.55 2.58 -3.11
C VAL A 46 14.57 3.15 -2.13
N GLN A 47 14.87 2.40 -1.07
CA GLN A 47 15.85 2.80 -0.05
C GLN A 47 17.19 3.20 -0.69
N GLY A 48 17.73 4.32 -0.26
CA GLY A 48 18.99 4.88 -0.77
C GLY A 48 18.84 5.83 -1.97
N PHE A 49 17.65 5.92 -2.53
CA PHE A 49 17.36 6.82 -3.67
C PHE A 49 16.56 8.03 -3.26
N TYR A 50 16.75 9.12 -3.99
CA TYR A 50 16.06 10.38 -3.76
C TYR A 50 14.57 10.27 -4.11
N SER A 51 13.73 10.98 -3.36
CA SER A 51 12.30 11.12 -3.63
C SER A 51 12.01 12.52 -4.15
N TRP A 52 11.50 12.61 -5.37
CA TRP A 52 11.32 13.87 -6.08
C TRP A 52 10.00 14.56 -5.73
N ARG A 53 10.06 15.88 -5.74
CA ARG A 53 8.93 16.75 -5.46
C ARG A 53 8.89 17.89 -6.48
N ASN A 54 7.71 18.13 -7.03
CA ASN A 54 7.41 19.37 -7.75
C ASN A 54 7.02 20.44 -6.73
N PRO A 55 7.65 21.64 -6.74
CA PRO A 55 7.35 22.70 -5.77
C PRO A 55 5.89 23.19 -5.80
N GLU A 56 5.24 23.11 -6.95
CA GLU A 56 3.86 23.59 -7.14
C GLU A 56 2.83 22.47 -6.97
N GLU A 57 3.10 21.29 -7.50
CA GLU A 57 2.15 20.17 -7.56
C GLU A 57 2.34 19.14 -6.45
N GLY A 58 3.48 19.14 -5.76
CA GLY A 58 3.78 18.19 -4.67
C GLY A 58 4.69 17.03 -5.09
N THR A 59 4.78 16.02 -4.25
CA THR A 59 5.62 14.86 -4.51
C THR A 59 5.05 14.00 -5.65
N TRP A 60 5.93 13.45 -6.50
CA TRP A 60 5.52 12.62 -7.63
C TRP A 60 4.66 11.44 -7.21
N PHE A 61 5.10 10.76 -6.15
CA PHE A 61 4.39 9.58 -5.66
C PHE A 61 2.97 9.90 -5.17
N VAL A 62 2.82 10.93 -4.35
CA VAL A 62 1.50 11.29 -3.78
C VAL A 62 0.56 11.80 -4.86
N GLN A 63 1.03 12.63 -5.80
CA GLN A 63 0.23 13.07 -6.94
C GLN A 63 -0.31 11.87 -7.73
N CYS A 64 0.60 10.97 -8.11
CA CYS A 64 0.26 9.80 -8.90
C CYS A 64 -0.67 8.86 -8.14
N LEU A 65 -0.44 8.66 -6.84
CA LEU A 65 -1.30 7.84 -5.99
C LEU A 65 -2.73 8.40 -5.92
N CYS A 66 -2.87 9.71 -5.72
CA CYS A 66 -4.19 10.36 -5.70
C CYS A 66 -4.91 10.18 -7.03
N ASP A 67 -4.24 10.40 -8.15
CA ASP A 67 -4.83 10.26 -9.50
C ASP A 67 -5.28 8.82 -9.77
N VAL A 68 -4.46 7.85 -9.38
CA VAL A 68 -4.77 6.43 -9.56
C VAL A 68 -5.92 5.99 -8.67
N LEU A 69 -5.95 6.43 -7.42
CA LEU A 69 -7.06 6.14 -6.51
C LEU A 69 -8.37 6.73 -7.03
N ASP A 70 -8.37 7.97 -7.50
CA ASP A 70 -9.55 8.62 -8.06
C ASP A 70 -10.09 7.86 -9.28
N GLU A 71 -9.22 7.38 -10.15
CA GLU A 71 -9.60 6.72 -11.40
C GLU A 71 -10.03 5.26 -11.21
N TYR A 72 -9.36 4.51 -10.34
CA TYR A 72 -9.48 3.05 -10.28
C TYR A 72 -10.09 2.48 -9.00
N HIS A 73 -10.37 3.29 -7.97
CA HIS A 73 -10.80 2.77 -6.66
C HIS A 73 -12.08 1.94 -6.68
N GLU A 74 -12.99 2.17 -7.62
CA GLU A 74 -14.25 1.44 -7.70
C GLU A 74 -14.13 0.04 -8.32
N THR A 75 -13.10 -0.18 -9.11
CA THR A 75 -12.97 -1.38 -9.97
C THR A 75 -11.74 -2.22 -9.69
N THR A 76 -10.74 -1.69 -9.00
CA THR A 76 -9.39 -2.27 -8.93
C THR A 76 -8.95 -2.39 -7.48
N ASP A 77 -8.31 -3.51 -7.13
CA ASP A 77 -7.74 -3.72 -5.79
C ASP A 77 -6.51 -2.82 -5.55
N LEU A 78 -6.18 -2.60 -4.28
CA LEU A 78 -5.14 -1.66 -3.87
C LEU A 78 -3.76 -2.01 -4.43
N LEU A 79 -3.36 -3.29 -4.43
CA LEU A 79 -2.04 -3.68 -4.94
C LEU A 79 -1.90 -3.44 -6.44
N LYS A 80 -2.95 -3.69 -7.22
CA LYS A 80 -2.97 -3.35 -8.64
C LYS A 80 -2.90 -1.84 -8.86
N MET A 81 -3.63 -1.06 -8.06
CA MET A 81 -3.54 0.41 -8.12
C MET A 81 -2.13 0.90 -7.80
N LEU A 82 -1.46 0.34 -6.81
CA LEU A 82 -0.07 0.67 -6.48
C LEU A 82 0.90 0.28 -7.60
N THR A 83 0.65 -0.82 -8.30
CA THR A 83 1.42 -1.20 -9.49
C THR A 83 1.22 -0.21 -10.64
N ILE A 84 0.01 0.25 -10.88
CA ILE A 84 -0.28 1.31 -11.87
C ILE A 84 0.43 2.60 -11.50
N CYS A 85 0.39 2.98 -10.22
CA CYS A 85 1.10 4.15 -9.69
C CYS A 85 2.62 4.02 -9.91
N ALA A 86 3.20 2.87 -9.59
CA ALA A 86 4.62 2.62 -9.79
C ALA A 86 5.03 2.76 -11.26
N ARG A 87 4.26 2.21 -12.19
CA ARG A 87 4.49 2.35 -13.63
C ARG A 87 4.43 3.81 -14.07
N LYS A 88 3.42 4.56 -13.63
CA LYS A 88 3.27 5.98 -13.98
C LYS A 88 4.45 6.80 -13.46
N VAL A 89 4.86 6.62 -12.21
CA VAL A 89 6.03 7.32 -11.66
C VAL A 89 7.30 6.95 -12.43
N ALA A 90 7.50 5.67 -12.72
CA ALA A 90 8.70 5.21 -13.41
C ALA A 90 8.78 5.68 -14.87
N THR A 91 7.66 5.81 -15.56
CA THR A 91 7.63 6.06 -17.01
C THR A 91 7.29 7.50 -17.38
N GLN A 92 6.49 8.21 -16.58
CA GLN A 92 5.94 9.52 -16.93
C GLN A 92 6.66 10.69 -16.22
N TYR A 93 7.52 10.41 -15.27
CA TYR A 93 8.22 11.42 -14.48
C TYR A 93 9.73 11.38 -14.71
N SER A 94 10.32 12.54 -14.93
CA SER A 94 11.76 12.76 -14.94
C SER A 94 12.04 14.10 -14.30
N SER A 95 13.13 14.22 -13.56
CA SER A 95 13.51 15.48 -12.98
C SER A 95 14.00 16.44 -14.06
N TYR A 96 13.68 17.73 -13.90
CA TYR A 96 14.15 18.79 -14.78
C TYR A 96 14.96 19.80 -13.98
N ASN A 97 16.19 20.06 -14.41
CA ASN A 97 17.01 21.13 -13.88
C ASN A 97 18.00 21.59 -14.96
N ASP A 98 17.85 22.82 -15.41
CA ASP A 98 18.68 23.43 -16.45
C ASP A 98 19.98 24.05 -15.91
N VAL A 99 20.06 24.25 -14.59
CA VAL A 99 21.23 24.85 -13.92
C VAL A 99 22.20 23.77 -13.43
N ASN A 100 21.66 22.65 -12.89
CA ASN A 100 22.50 21.58 -12.36
C ASN A 100 22.21 20.26 -13.11
N PRO A 101 23.10 19.89 -14.07
CA PRO A 101 22.91 18.68 -14.86
C PRO A 101 23.00 17.38 -14.06
N GLU A 102 23.61 17.39 -12.86
CA GLU A 102 23.70 16.20 -12.01
C GLU A 102 22.36 15.74 -11.47
N ILE A 103 21.39 16.64 -11.35
CA ILE A 103 20.02 16.34 -10.87
C ILE A 103 18.96 16.44 -11.98
N ASN A 104 19.38 16.60 -13.23
CA ASN A 104 18.49 16.61 -14.39
C ASN A 104 18.25 15.19 -14.92
N ASP A 105 17.08 14.96 -15.46
CA ASP A 105 16.66 13.70 -16.11
C ASP A 105 16.85 12.46 -15.22
N LYS A 106 16.49 12.59 -13.94
CA LYS A 106 16.54 11.48 -12.99
C LYS A 106 15.18 10.83 -12.86
N LYS A 107 15.20 9.58 -12.46
CA LYS A 107 14.04 8.70 -12.40
C LYS A 107 13.75 8.26 -10.96
N GLN A 108 12.54 7.76 -10.75
CA GLN A 108 12.09 7.25 -9.47
C GLN A 108 11.12 6.09 -9.68
N VAL A 109 11.15 5.14 -8.75
CA VAL A 109 10.12 4.09 -8.66
C VAL A 109 9.74 3.88 -7.20
N PRO A 110 8.44 3.81 -6.88
CA PRO A 110 7.97 3.45 -5.54
C PRO A 110 8.38 2.04 -5.13
N SER A 111 8.50 1.81 -3.84
CA SER A 111 8.77 0.50 -3.25
C SER A 111 7.60 0.09 -2.37
N ILE A 112 7.01 -1.07 -2.66
CA ILE A 112 5.82 -1.57 -1.99
C ILE A 112 6.16 -2.84 -1.24
N THR A 113 5.85 -2.88 0.06
CA THR A 113 5.94 -4.07 0.89
C THR A 113 4.54 -4.45 1.34
N SER A 114 4.08 -5.62 0.93
CA SER A 114 2.72 -6.08 1.24
C SER A 114 2.75 -7.34 2.09
N MET A 115 2.05 -7.31 3.20
CA MET A 115 1.66 -8.47 4.00
C MET A 115 0.15 -8.66 3.98
N LEU A 116 -0.53 -8.15 2.94
CA LEU A 116 -1.96 -8.39 2.75
C LEU A 116 -2.22 -9.89 2.52
N ILE A 117 -3.20 -10.43 3.22
CA ILE A 117 -3.59 -11.85 3.10
C ILE A 117 -4.83 -12.05 2.22
N ARG A 118 -5.35 -10.97 1.66
CA ARG A 118 -6.44 -10.95 0.68
C ARG A 118 -6.43 -9.64 -0.11
N ASP A 119 -7.12 -9.61 -1.22
CA ASP A 119 -7.30 -8.40 -2.03
C ASP A 119 -8.08 -7.34 -1.24
N LEU A 120 -7.65 -6.10 -1.34
CA LEU A 120 -8.30 -4.97 -0.71
C LEU A 120 -9.00 -4.11 -1.77
N TYR A 121 -10.33 -4.06 -1.68
CA TYR A 121 -11.18 -3.23 -2.53
C TYR A 121 -11.84 -2.12 -1.72
N PHE A 122 -11.96 -0.94 -2.32
CA PHE A 122 -12.75 0.17 -1.78
C PHE A 122 -14.18 0.07 -2.33
N SER A 123 -15.01 -0.74 -1.70
CA SER A 123 -16.40 -0.89 -2.10
C SER A 123 -17.30 0.13 -1.39
N PRO A 124 -18.25 0.76 -2.07
CA PRO A 124 -19.28 1.54 -1.38
C PRO A 124 -20.08 0.63 -0.45
N LYS A 125 -20.41 1.16 0.71
CA LYS A 125 -21.26 0.45 1.69
C LYS A 125 -22.72 0.48 1.24
#